data_ea8d553212222326fd2687187141c03c
#
_entry.id   ea8d553212222326fd2687187141c03c
#
_cell.length_a   1.000
_cell.length_b   1.000
_cell.length_c   1.000
_cell.angle_alpha   90.00
_cell.angle_beta   90.00
_cell.angle_gamma   90.00
#
_symmetry.space_group_name_H-M   'P 1'
#
loop_
_entity.id
_entity.type
_entity.pdbx_description
1 polymer ?
#
loop_
_entity_poly.entity_id
_entity_poly.type
_entity_poly.pdbx_seq_one_letter_code
_entity_poly.pdbx_strand_id
1 'polypeptide(L)'
;MKKDKTERTKQSWRKAQNAPSLSEVNNSVAIPKNAKFFRKLFAFMGPGALIAVGYVDPGNWATSIAGGSEFGYTLLSVILISNILAVLLQSLASKLGIVTGRDLAQASSDHFSKPFGFVLWILAELAIIATDIAEVIGSAIALNLLFGIPLIWGVCITALDIFLVLFLQHKGFRYIEVIVITLMVTILVCFGAEMVMSHPDMQAIAKGFIPQSEIVTNPAMLYIALGILGATVMPHNLYLHSSIVQTRQYARTKEGKKEAIRFSFIDSTFSLTIALLINASILILAAAFYTTGQHNVAGIEDAYKLLNPTLGSSIASTVFAVALLASGQNSTLTGTLAGQIVMEGFLNIRLKPVVRRLLTRVLAIVPAVIITALYGANGINELLIFSQVILSMQLSFAVIPLVMFTSDKQKMGEFVNPTWLKIISWAVAIFIAVLNIYLLFYTLTSL
;
A
#
# COMPACT_ATOMS: atom_id res chain seq x y z
N MET A 1 4.83 -12.88 -44.60
CA MET A 1 4.78 -14.12 -43.78
C MET A 1 5.99 -14.36 -42.84
N LYS A 2 7.14 -13.70 -42.96
CA LYS A 2 8.29 -13.88 -42.03
C LYS A 2 8.23 -13.07 -40.73
N LYS A 3 7.47 -11.96 -40.64
CA LYS A 3 7.31 -11.14 -39.43
C LYS A 3 6.50 -11.84 -38.30
N ASP A 4 5.58 -12.72 -38.67
CA ASP A 4 4.66 -13.36 -37.73
C ASP A 4 5.30 -14.51 -36.91
N LYS A 5 6.35 -15.17 -37.46
CA LYS A 5 7.07 -16.23 -36.72
C LYS A 5 8.02 -15.72 -35.66
N THR A 6 8.58 -14.52 -35.86
CA THR A 6 9.52 -13.89 -34.87
C THR A 6 8.79 -13.25 -33.69
N GLU A 7 7.54 -12.82 -33.86
CA GLU A 7 6.71 -12.34 -32.75
C GLU A 7 6.13 -13.49 -31.92
N ARG A 8 5.76 -14.62 -32.54
CA ARG A 8 5.30 -15.82 -31.83
C ARG A 8 6.38 -16.48 -30.97
N THR A 9 7.65 -16.46 -31.37
CA THR A 9 8.77 -17.00 -30.57
C THR A 9 9.14 -16.11 -29.38
N LYS A 10 8.87 -14.81 -29.42
CA LYS A 10 9.13 -13.86 -28.30
C LYS A 10 8.09 -13.91 -27.18
N GLN A 11 6.98 -14.61 -27.34
CA GLN A 11 5.89 -14.68 -26.35
C GLN A 11 5.60 -16.09 -25.85
N SER A 12 6.53 -17.03 -26.01
CA SER A 12 6.33 -18.45 -25.68
C SER A 12 6.08 -18.72 -24.19
N TRP A 13 6.40 -17.77 -23.29
CA TRP A 13 6.21 -17.91 -21.84
C TRP A 13 4.79 -17.56 -21.38
N ARG A 14 3.98 -16.91 -22.22
CA ARG A 14 2.60 -16.56 -21.90
C ARG A 14 1.66 -17.72 -22.19
N LYS A 15 0.82 -18.08 -21.22
CA LYS A 15 -0.31 -18.97 -21.50
C LYS A 15 -1.30 -18.23 -22.39
N ALA A 16 -1.75 -18.86 -23.46
CA ALA A 16 -2.69 -18.24 -24.37
C ALA A 16 -3.99 -17.84 -23.66
N GLN A 17 -4.46 -16.61 -23.93
CA GLN A 17 -5.84 -16.17 -23.77
C GLN A 17 -6.35 -15.62 -22.42
N ASN A 18 -5.55 -15.14 -21.50
CA ASN A 18 -6.16 -14.33 -20.44
C ASN A 18 -6.24 -12.87 -20.90
N ALA A 19 -7.45 -12.30 -20.95
CA ALA A 19 -7.62 -10.87 -21.15
C ALA A 19 -6.92 -10.13 -19.99
N PRO A 20 -6.47 -8.87 -20.18
CA PRO A 20 -5.84 -8.10 -19.09
C PRO A 20 -6.77 -7.98 -17.89
N SER A 21 -6.20 -7.97 -16.68
CA SER A 21 -6.96 -7.62 -15.49
C SER A 21 -7.51 -6.20 -15.62
N LEU A 22 -8.66 -5.92 -15.03
CA LEU A 22 -9.39 -4.66 -15.21
C LEU A 22 -9.56 -4.30 -16.69
N SER A 23 -10.03 -5.24 -17.50
CA SER A 23 -10.16 -5.07 -18.96
C SER A 23 -11.00 -3.87 -19.36
N GLU A 24 -11.97 -3.48 -18.55
CA GLU A 24 -12.88 -2.35 -18.75
C GLU A 24 -12.18 -0.99 -18.71
N VAL A 25 -11.07 -0.88 -17.98
CA VAL A 25 -10.30 0.36 -17.84
C VAL A 25 -8.94 0.33 -18.53
N ASN A 26 -8.58 -0.80 -19.14
CA ASN A 26 -7.33 -0.94 -19.89
C ASN A 26 -7.31 0.01 -21.08
N ASN A 27 -6.23 0.80 -21.22
CA ASN A 27 -6.08 1.85 -22.24
C ASN A 27 -7.25 2.89 -22.23
N SER A 28 -7.87 3.17 -21.08
CA SER A 28 -8.98 4.13 -20.98
C SER A 28 -8.53 5.59 -20.89
N VAL A 29 -7.29 5.86 -20.45
CA VAL A 29 -6.76 7.21 -20.24
C VAL A 29 -5.85 7.62 -21.41
N ALA A 30 -6.32 8.59 -22.21
CA ALA A 30 -5.56 9.09 -23.36
C ALA A 30 -4.38 9.97 -22.93
N ILE A 31 -3.21 9.74 -23.55
CA ILE A 31 -2.04 10.61 -23.40
C ILE A 31 -1.83 11.39 -24.70
N PRO A 32 -1.78 12.73 -24.66
CA PRO A 32 -1.64 13.55 -25.85
C PRO A 32 -0.27 13.34 -26.51
N LYS A 33 -0.27 12.85 -27.75
CA LYS A 33 0.96 12.44 -28.47
C LYS A 33 1.95 13.59 -28.72
N ASN A 34 1.45 14.79 -29.05
CA ASN A 34 2.26 15.95 -29.45
C ASN A 34 2.36 17.03 -28.36
N ALA A 35 2.10 16.69 -27.10
CA ALA A 35 2.16 17.64 -26.00
C ALA A 35 3.60 17.81 -25.46
N LYS A 36 3.89 18.97 -24.84
CA LYS A 36 5.11 19.21 -24.07
C LYS A 36 5.21 18.25 -22.88
N PHE A 37 6.42 18.05 -22.35
CA PHE A 37 6.73 17.11 -21.28
C PHE A 37 5.76 17.18 -20.09
N PHE A 38 5.55 18.34 -19.51
CA PHE A 38 4.66 18.49 -18.34
C PHE A 38 3.20 18.10 -18.62
N ARG A 39 2.67 18.47 -19.80
CA ARG A 39 1.30 18.09 -20.18
C ARG A 39 1.14 16.60 -20.35
N LYS A 40 2.15 15.90 -20.90
CA LYS A 40 2.18 14.44 -20.97
C LYS A 40 2.31 13.82 -19.59
N LEU A 41 3.20 14.35 -18.74
CA LEU A 41 3.41 13.88 -17.37
C LEU A 41 2.09 13.97 -16.57
N PHE A 42 1.42 15.12 -16.56
CA PHE A 42 0.14 15.30 -15.85
C PHE A 42 -0.98 14.39 -16.43
N ALA A 43 -0.98 14.12 -17.73
CA ALA A 43 -1.92 13.17 -18.31
C ALA A 43 -1.59 11.72 -17.89
N PHE A 44 -0.31 11.40 -17.67
CA PHE A 44 0.14 10.09 -17.22
C PHE A 44 -0.06 9.89 -15.72
N MET A 45 0.11 10.93 -14.90
CA MET A 45 -0.04 10.88 -13.43
C MET A 45 -1.41 10.34 -13.00
N GLY A 46 -1.38 9.60 -11.90
CA GLY A 46 -2.56 9.00 -11.26
C GLY A 46 -2.31 7.59 -10.73
N PRO A 47 -1.69 6.66 -11.48
CA PRO A 47 -1.34 5.35 -10.94
C PRO A 47 -0.46 5.44 -9.70
N GLY A 48 0.53 6.34 -9.70
CA GLY A 48 1.38 6.60 -8.54
C GLY A 48 0.61 7.10 -7.33
N ALA A 49 -0.36 8.01 -7.53
CA ALA A 49 -1.22 8.48 -6.46
C ALA A 49 -2.11 7.36 -5.90
N LEU A 50 -2.72 6.54 -6.78
CA LEU A 50 -3.52 5.39 -6.37
C LEU A 50 -2.75 4.41 -5.48
N ILE A 51 -1.50 4.09 -5.82
CA ILE A 51 -0.71 3.21 -4.95
C ILE A 51 -0.27 3.91 -3.66
N ALA A 52 0.10 5.20 -3.72
CA ALA A 52 0.59 5.95 -2.57
C ALA A 52 -0.46 6.07 -1.45
N VAL A 53 -1.73 6.04 -1.80
CA VAL A 53 -2.84 6.03 -0.83
C VAL A 53 -2.83 4.80 0.07
N GLY A 54 -2.55 3.63 -0.47
CA GLY A 54 -2.39 2.46 0.36
C GLY A 54 -1.31 2.62 1.43
N TYR A 55 -0.26 3.40 1.14
CA TYR A 55 0.83 3.70 2.07
C TYR A 55 0.45 4.67 3.20
N VAL A 56 -0.77 5.15 3.24
CA VAL A 56 -1.30 6.06 4.27
C VAL A 56 -2.58 5.51 4.89
N ASP A 57 -2.79 4.20 4.82
CA ASP A 57 -3.94 3.50 5.37
C ASP A 57 -3.96 3.52 6.92
N PRO A 58 -5.07 3.19 7.57
CA PRO A 58 -5.16 3.14 9.02
C PRO A 58 -4.17 2.18 9.69
N GLY A 59 -3.68 1.15 8.98
CA GLY A 59 -2.63 0.26 9.47
C GLY A 59 -1.28 0.96 9.62
N ASN A 60 -0.92 1.83 8.65
CA ASN A 60 0.24 2.72 8.76
C ASN A 60 0.11 3.69 9.95
N TRP A 61 -1.11 4.19 10.22
CA TRP A 61 -1.36 5.04 11.38
C TRP A 61 -1.09 4.29 12.68
N ALA A 62 -1.67 3.11 12.85
CA ALA A 62 -1.50 2.29 14.05
C ALA A 62 -0.02 1.97 14.34
N THR A 63 0.71 1.53 13.32
CA THR A 63 2.14 1.20 13.46
C THR A 63 3.02 2.43 13.71
N SER A 64 2.70 3.57 13.08
CA SER A 64 3.44 4.83 13.29
C SER A 64 3.15 5.43 14.68
N ILE A 65 1.90 5.36 15.16
CA ILE A 65 1.52 5.81 16.50
C ILE A 65 2.19 4.93 17.56
N ALA A 66 2.10 3.61 17.44
CA ALA A 66 2.76 2.69 18.35
C ALA A 66 4.28 2.93 18.37
N GLY A 67 4.90 3.02 17.18
CA GLY A 67 6.33 3.27 17.08
C GLY A 67 6.79 4.61 17.67
N GLY A 68 6.05 5.68 17.42
CA GLY A 68 6.36 7.02 17.93
C GLY A 68 6.15 7.14 19.44
N SER A 69 5.04 6.63 19.97
CA SER A 69 4.71 6.72 21.39
C SER A 69 5.57 5.83 22.28
N GLU A 70 6.06 4.69 21.76
CA GLU A 70 6.88 3.76 22.54
C GLU A 70 8.39 3.99 22.38
N PHE A 71 8.84 4.39 21.16
CA PHE A 71 10.27 4.49 20.82
C PHE A 71 10.70 5.89 20.36
N GLY A 72 9.86 6.88 20.50
CA GLY A 72 10.16 8.25 20.07
C GLY A 72 10.42 8.32 18.56
N TYR A 73 11.51 8.99 18.16
CA TYR A 73 11.84 9.21 16.75
C TYR A 73 12.63 8.05 16.12
N THR A 74 13.00 7.01 16.86
CA THR A 74 13.94 5.96 16.39
C THR A 74 13.47 5.25 15.13
N LEU A 75 12.17 5.02 14.97
CA LEU A 75 11.60 4.30 13.83
C LEU A 75 11.37 5.19 12.59
N LEU A 76 11.72 6.48 12.61
CA LEU A 76 11.75 7.31 11.38
C LEU A 76 12.69 6.74 10.33
N SER A 77 13.81 6.15 10.74
CA SER A 77 14.74 5.47 9.84
C SER A 77 14.09 4.29 9.12
N VAL A 78 13.20 3.56 9.80
CA VAL A 78 12.44 2.43 9.21
C VAL A 78 11.43 2.95 8.19
N ILE A 79 10.70 4.02 8.51
CA ILE A 79 9.77 4.66 7.56
C ILE A 79 10.51 5.10 6.29
N LEU A 80 11.68 5.74 6.43
CA LEU A 80 12.48 6.19 5.30
C LEU A 80 12.99 5.01 4.45
N ILE A 81 13.57 4.00 5.08
CA ILE A 81 14.08 2.80 4.39
C ILE A 81 12.94 2.08 3.68
N SER A 82 11.81 1.86 4.36
CA SER A 82 10.62 1.24 3.77
C SER A 82 10.11 2.00 2.55
N ASN A 83 10.12 3.34 2.60
CA ASN A 83 9.72 4.15 1.45
C ASN A 83 10.70 4.04 0.27
N ILE A 84 12.01 4.00 0.52
CA ILE A 84 13.03 3.77 -0.52
C ILE A 84 12.81 2.40 -1.17
N LEU A 85 12.58 1.35 -0.37
CA LEU A 85 12.24 0.02 -0.87
C LEU A 85 10.94 0.05 -1.70
N ALA A 86 9.93 0.78 -1.23
CA ALA A 86 8.67 0.95 -1.94
C ALA A 86 8.87 1.60 -3.31
N VAL A 87 9.62 2.70 -3.41
CA VAL A 87 9.93 3.37 -4.69
C VAL A 87 10.62 2.39 -5.65
N LEU A 88 11.60 1.63 -5.17
CA LEU A 88 12.29 0.62 -5.96
C LEU A 88 11.31 -0.44 -6.48
N LEU A 89 10.57 -1.08 -5.60
CA LEU A 89 9.68 -2.21 -5.94
C LEU A 89 8.50 -1.76 -6.81
N GLN A 90 7.92 -0.58 -6.55
CA GLN A 90 6.86 -0.02 -7.37
C GLN A 90 7.34 0.35 -8.78
N SER A 91 8.59 0.82 -8.90
CA SER A 91 9.18 1.06 -10.22
C SER A 91 9.37 -0.23 -11.04
N LEU A 92 9.70 -1.35 -10.37
CA LEU A 92 9.78 -2.66 -11.02
C LEU A 92 8.40 -3.19 -11.41
N ALA A 93 7.39 -3.01 -10.54
CA ALA A 93 6.01 -3.44 -10.80
C ALA A 93 5.41 -2.72 -12.01
N SER A 94 5.50 -1.39 -12.05
CA SER A 94 5.02 -0.62 -13.20
C SER A 94 5.78 -0.95 -14.49
N LYS A 95 7.11 -1.12 -14.40
CA LYS A 95 7.95 -1.53 -15.52
C LYS A 95 7.53 -2.89 -16.08
N LEU A 96 7.23 -3.87 -15.20
CA LEU A 96 6.69 -5.17 -15.61
C LEU A 96 5.40 -5.00 -16.44
N GLY A 97 4.42 -4.25 -15.92
CA GLY A 97 3.16 -3.99 -16.59
C GLY A 97 3.33 -3.31 -17.95
N ILE A 98 4.14 -2.23 -18.00
CA ILE A 98 4.40 -1.46 -19.24
C ILE A 98 5.08 -2.32 -20.32
N VAL A 99 6.09 -3.07 -19.93
CA VAL A 99 6.91 -3.80 -20.90
C VAL A 99 6.21 -5.05 -21.40
N THR A 100 5.63 -5.83 -20.47
CA THR A 100 5.04 -7.12 -20.81
C THR A 100 3.55 -7.03 -21.18
N GLY A 101 2.82 -6.01 -20.74
CA GLY A 101 1.36 -5.96 -20.84
C GLY A 101 0.68 -7.06 -20.01
N ARG A 102 1.38 -7.54 -18.95
CA ARG A 102 0.88 -8.46 -17.93
C ARG A 102 1.11 -7.82 -16.56
N ASP A 103 0.13 -7.86 -15.69
CA ASP A 103 0.35 -7.55 -14.29
C ASP A 103 1.11 -8.67 -13.58
N LEU A 104 1.51 -8.44 -12.34
CA LEU A 104 2.31 -9.39 -11.57
C LEU A 104 1.56 -10.71 -11.28
N ALA A 105 0.23 -10.65 -11.08
CA ALA A 105 -0.58 -11.85 -10.84
C ALA A 105 -0.67 -12.70 -12.11
N GLN A 106 -0.92 -12.07 -13.26
CA GLN A 106 -0.92 -12.73 -14.55
C GLN A 106 0.44 -13.33 -14.90
N ALA A 107 1.52 -12.56 -14.70
CA ALA A 107 2.88 -13.04 -14.95
C ALA A 107 3.25 -14.23 -14.06
N SER A 108 2.79 -14.24 -12.81
CA SER A 108 2.96 -15.35 -11.88
C SER A 108 2.15 -16.59 -12.33
N SER A 109 0.88 -16.40 -12.70
CA SER A 109 0.02 -17.47 -13.23
C SER A 109 0.56 -18.07 -14.52
N ASP A 110 1.15 -17.23 -15.41
CA ASP A 110 1.77 -17.69 -16.66
C ASP A 110 3.06 -18.50 -16.42
N HIS A 111 3.82 -18.16 -15.38
CA HIS A 111 5.14 -18.74 -15.12
C HIS A 111 5.09 -20.00 -14.24
N PHE A 112 4.33 -19.96 -13.15
CA PHE A 112 4.29 -21.04 -12.18
C PHE A 112 3.30 -22.16 -12.54
N SER A 113 3.44 -23.31 -11.89
CA SER A 113 2.47 -24.40 -11.97
C SER A 113 1.13 -23.97 -11.35
N LYS A 114 0.03 -24.58 -11.79
CA LYS A 114 -1.31 -24.27 -11.25
C LYS A 114 -1.40 -24.40 -9.72
N PRO A 115 -0.89 -25.48 -9.06
CA PRO A 115 -0.95 -25.57 -7.60
C PRO A 115 -0.18 -24.46 -6.90
N PHE A 116 1.04 -24.13 -7.37
CA PHE A 116 1.84 -23.08 -6.77
C PHE A 116 1.22 -21.69 -7.01
N GLY A 117 0.68 -21.44 -8.20
CA GLY A 117 -0.06 -20.21 -8.49
C GLY A 117 -1.29 -20.04 -7.60
N PHE A 118 -1.98 -21.14 -7.26
CA PHE A 118 -3.11 -21.15 -6.32
C PHE A 118 -2.66 -20.80 -4.88
N VAL A 119 -1.51 -21.32 -4.43
CA VAL A 119 -0.93 -20.93 -3.13
C VAL A 119 -0.59 -19.46 -3.09
N LEU A 120 0.06 -18.93 -4.14
CA LEU A 120 0.37 -17.49 -4.23
C LEU A 120 -0.90 -16.63 -4.21
N TRP A 121 -1.97 -17.10 -4.85
CA TRP A 121 -3.26 -16.43 -4.81
C TRP A 121 -3.84 -16.40 -3.40
N ILE A 122 -3.85 -17.51 -2.67
CA ILE A 122 -4.33 -17.55 -1.27
C ILE A 122 -3.55 -16.58 -0.41
N LEU A 123 -2.21 -16.57 -0.51
CA LEU A 123 -1.37 -15.65 0.26
C LEU A 123 -1.67 -14.18 -0.08
N ALA A 124 -1.88 -13.86 -1.36
CA ALA A 124 -2.26 -12.51 -1.76
C ALA A 124 -3.66 -12.12 -1.26
N GLU A 125 -4.63 -13.03 -1.26
CA GLU A 125 -5.98 -12.78 -0.69
C GLU A 125 -5.92 -12.58 0.82
N LEU A 126 -5.10 -13.33 1.55
CA LEU A 126 -4.90 -13.11 2.99
C LEU A 126 -4.35 -11.71 3.28
N ALA A 127 -3.40 -11.22 2.47
CA ALA A 127 -2.91 -9.85 2.60
C ALA A 127 -4.00 -8.81 2.32
N ILE A 128 -4.85 -9.03 1.31
CA ILE A 128 -5.97 -8.14 1.00
C ILE A 128 -6.99 -8.12 2.13
N ILE A 129 -7.33 -9.27 2.70
CA ILE A 129 -8.24 -9.37 3.85
C ILE A 129 -7.64 -8.63 5.06
N ALA A 130 -6.35 -8.77 5.32
CA ALA A 130 -5.66 -8.05 6.39
C ALA A 130 -5.72 -6.53 6.19
N THR A 131 -5.56 -6.04 4.96
CA THR A 131 -5.75 -4.63 4.61
C THR A 131 -7.21 -4.19 4.81
N ASP A 132 -8.17 -4.98 4.33
CA ASP A 132 -9.60 -4.68 4.49
C ASP A 132 -10.00 -4.60 5.98
N ILE A 133 -9.41 -5.41 6.86
CA ILE A 133 -9.60 -5.34 8.32
C ILE A 133 -9.12 -3.96 8.83
N ALA A 134 -7.93 -3.53 8.44
CA ALA A 134 -7.41 -2.23 8.86
C ALA A 134 -8.28 -1.06 8.37
N GLU A 135 -8.78 -1.13 7.13
CA GLU A 135 -9.69 -0.12 6.55
C GLU A 135 -11.02 -0.02 7.29
N VAL A 136 -11.63 -1.18 7.58
CA VAL A 136 -12.91 -1.28 8.31
C VAL A 136 -12.75 -0.69 9.71
N ILE A 137 -11.73 -1.11 10.43
CA ILE A 137 -11.45 -0.67 11.80
C ILE A 137 -11.12 0.83 11.82
N GLY A 138 -10.21 1.29 10.97
CA GLY A 138 -9.81 2.70 10.92
C GLY A 138 -10.98 3.63 10.59
N SER A 139 -11.83 3.26 9.64
CA SER A 139 -13.05 4.00 9.32
C SER A 139 -14.06 3.99 10.47
N ALA A 140 -14.21 2.86 11.16
CA ALA A 140 -15.09 2.75 12.33
C ALA A 140 -14.60 3.62 13.50
N ILE A 141 -13.29 3.63 13.77
CA ILE A 141 -12.68 4.53 14.75
C ILE A 141 -12.94 5.99 14.37
N ALA A 142 -12.72 6.38 13.11
CA ALA A 142 -12.97 7.75 12.66
C ALA A 142 -14.43 8.17 12.83
N LEU A 143 -15.37 7.28 12.53
CA LEU A 143 -16.81 7.52 12.75
C LEU A 143 -17.16 7.64 14.24
N ASN A 144 -16.52 6.84 15.09
CA ASN A 144 -16.68 6.96 16.54
C ASN A 144 -16.14 8.31 17.04
N LEU A 145 -14.94 8.70 16.63
CA LEU A 145 -14.29 9.93 17.07
C LEU A 145 -15.01 11.20 16.61
N LEU A 146 -15.57 11.21 15.38
CA LEU A 146 -16.26 12.38 14.81
C LEU A 146 -17.72 12.49 15.26
N PHE A 147 -18.42 11.38 15.37
CA PHE A 147 -19.87 11.34 15.51
C PHE A 147 -20.36 10.59 16.74
N GLY A 148 -19.44 10.01 17.56
CA GLY A 148 -19.80 9.21 18.73
C GLY A 148 -20.47 7.87 18.40
N ILE A 149 -20.38 7.38 17.18
CA ILE A 149 -20.97 6.12 16.75
C ILE A 149 -20.23 4.96 17.42
N PRO A 150 -20.89 4.05 18.17
CA PRO A 150 -20.22 2.89 18.77
C PRO A 150 -19.46 2.07 17.72
N LEU A 151 -18.26 1.59 18.05
CA LEU A 151 -17.34 0.92 17.12
C LEU A 151 -18.00 -0.21 16.32
N ILE A 152 -18.81 -1.05 16.98
CA ILE A 152 -19.51 -2.16 16.31
C ILE A 152 -20.42 -1.65 15.19
N TRP A 153 -21.19 -0.57 15.45
CA TRP A 153 -22.04 0.05 14.42
C TRP A 153 -21.20 0.74 13.34
N GLY A 154 -20.08 1.38 13.74
CA GLY A 154 -19.11 1.94 12.81
C GLY A 154 -18.61 0.89 11.83
N VAL A 155 -18.19 -0.27 12.33
CA VAL A 155 -17.75 -1.44 11.51
C VAL A 155 -18.86 -1.87 10.54
N CYS A 156 -20.09 -2.00 11.00
CA CYS A 156 -21.22 -2.35 10.12
C CYS A 156 -21.51 -1.29 9.05
N ILE A 157 -21.42 0.00 9.41
CA ILE A 157 -21.65 1.12 8.47
C ILE A 157 -20.61 1.15 7.37
N THR A 158 -19.36 0.75 7.64
CA THR A 158 -18.30 0.68 6.60
C THR A 158 -18.67 -0.27 5.45
N ALA A 159 -19.59 -1.22 5.65
CA ALA A 159 -20.07 -2.06 4.55
C ALA A 159 -20.75 -1.24 3.44
N LEU A 160 -21.27 -0.05 3.77
CA LEU A 160 -21.93 0.84 2.81
C LEU A 160 -20.96 1.54 1.87
N ASP A 161 -19.66 1.55 2.18
CA ASP A 161 -18.61 2.13 1.30
C ASP A 161 -18.58 1.44 -0.08
N ILE A 162 -19.05 0.20 -0.16
CA ILE A 162 -19.18 -0.53 -1.42
C ILE A 162 -20.00 0.28 -2.46
N PHE A 163 -21.06 0.95 -2.02
CA PHE A 163 -21.90 1.75 -2.92
C PHE A 163 -21.14 2.97 -3.43
N LEU A 164 -20.30 3.59 -2.60
CA LEU A 164 -19.44 4.69 -3.01
C LEU A 164 -18.45 4.23 -4.08
N VAL A 165 -17.76 3.12 -3.84
CA VAL A 165 -16.78 2.56 -4.78
C VAL A 165 -17.44 2.25 -6.13
N LEU A 166 -18.60 1.60 -6.11
CA LEU A 166 -19.34 1.26 -7.33
C LEU A 166 -19.81 2.50 -8.09
N PHE A 167 -20.30 3.51 -7.38
CA PHE A 167 -20.70 4.78 -7.99
C PHE A 167 -19.53 5.45 -8.70
N LEU A 168 -18.34 5.44 -8.07
CA LEU A 168 -17.13 6.02 -8.64
C LEU A 168 -16.64 5.24 -9.87
N GLN A 169 -16.68 3.92 -9.82
CA GLN A 169 -16.31 3.08 -10.97
C GLN A 169 -17.18 3.38 -12.21
N HIS A 170 -18.47 3.66 -12.00
CA HIS A 170 -19.37 4.05 -13.09
C HIS A 170 -19.03 5.40 -13.74
N LYS A 171 -18.41 6.33 -12.99
CA LYS A 171 -18.01 7.65 -13.51
C LYS A 171 -16.75 7.62 -14.35
N GLY A 172 -15.98 6.53 -14.29
CA GLY A 172 -14.75 6.33 -15.02
C GLY A 172 -13.49 6.48 -14.15
N PHE A 173 -12.41 5.84 -14.60
CA PHE A 173 -11.18 5.66 -13.81
C PHE A 173 -10.52 6.99 -13.38
N ARG A 174 -10.59 8.03 -14.23
CA ARG A 174 -10.02 9.35 -13.92
C ARG A 174 -10.71 10.04 -12.73
N TYR A 175 -12.00 9.81 -12.51
CA TYR A 175 -12.71 10.33 -11.32
C TYR A 175 -12.18 9.69 -10.04
N ILE A 176 -11.92 8.39 -10.06
CA ILE A 176 -11.31 7.68 -8.91
C ILE A 176 -9.96 8.33 -8.57
N GLU A 177 -9.12 8.55 -9.57
CA GLU A 177 -7.81 9.19 -9.37
C GLU A 177 -7.91 10.59 -8.77
N VAL A 178 -8.85 11.42 -9.24
CA VAL A 178 -9.06 12.79 -8.72
C VAL A 178 -9.50 12.75 -7.26
N ILE A 179 -10.44 11.88 -6.90
CA ILE A 179 -10.92 11.75 -5.51
C ILE A 179 -9.77 11.28 -4.61
N VAL A 180 -9.02 10.27 -5.04
CA VAL A 180 -7.87 9.74 -4.33
C VAL A 180 -6.83 10.83 -4.06
N ILE A 181 -6.47 11.61 -5.08
CA ILE A 181 -5.54 12.73 -4.94
C ILE A 181 -6.09 13.80 -3.97
N THR A 182 -7.37 14.12 -4.08
CA THR A 182 -8.02 15.12 -3.20
C THR A 182 -7.96 14.68 -1.74
N LEU A 183 -8.31 13.43 -1.45
CA LEU A 183 -8.25 12.88 -0.09
C LEU A 183 -6.80 12.82 0.43
N MET A 184 -5.84 12.45 -0.39
CA MET A 184 -4.42 12.44 -0.02
C MET A 184 -3.90 13.85 0.30
N VAL A 185 -4.30 14.86 -0.48
CA VAL A 185 -3.97 16.27 -0.21
C VAL A 185 -4.63 16.73 1.09
N THR A 186 -5.88 16.32 1.35
CA THR A 186 -6.57 16.62 2.61
C THR A 186 -5.77 16.07 3.81
N ILE A 187 -5.35 14.80 3.76
CA ILE A 187 -4.55 14.18 4.81
C ILE A 187 -3.22 14.93 5.00
N LEU A 188 -2.54 15.27 3.91
CA LEU A 188 -1.26 16.03 3.96
C LEU A 188 -1.44 17.40 4.61
N VAL A 189 -2.52 18.12 4.28
CA VAL A 189 -2.82 19.44 4.86
C VAL A 189 -3.14 19.29 6.36
N CYS A 190 -3.93 18.28 6.73
CA CYS A 190 -4.25 18.02 8.15
C CYS A 190 -2.98 17.78 8.95
N PHE A 191 -2.13 16.84 8.53
CA PHE A 191 -0.87 16.57 9.26
C PHE A 191 0.13 17.71 9.17
N GLY A 192 0.16 18.46 8.08
CA GLY A 192 0.95 19.68 7.96
C GLY A 192 0.56 20.72 9.03
N ALA A 193 -0.74 20.91 9.26
CA ALA A 193 -1.23 21.78 10.30
C ALA A 193 -0.86 21.29 11.72
N GLU A 194 -1.02 20.00 11.99
CA GLU A 194 -0.64 19.39 13.28
C GLU A 194 0.87 19.48 13.53
N MET A 195 1.70 19.26 12.53
CA MET A 195 3.15 19.43 12.60
C MET A 195 3.56 20.86 12.98
N VAL A 196 2.89 21.88 12.40
CA VAL A 196 3.14 23.28 12.75
C VAL A 196 2.76 23.57 14.21
N MET A 197 1.66 22.99 14.68
CA MET A 197 1.20 23.17 16.06
C MET A 197 2.06 22.43 17.09
N SER A 198 2.67 21.29 16.71
CA SER A 198 3.43 20.45 17.63
C SER A 198 4.82 20.98 18.01
N HIS A 199 5.36 21.92 17.23
CA HIS A 199 6.70 22.48 17.44
C HIS A 199 7.78 21.43 17.75
N PRO A 200 7.95 20.36 16.94
CA PRO A 200 8.80 19.24 17.28
C PRO A 200 10.29 19.61 17.27
N ASP A 201 11.12 18.89 18.02
CA ASP A 201 12.57 19.06 18.01
C ASP A 201 13.17 18.55 16.69
N MET A 202 13.49 19.48 15.81
CA MET A 202 14.05 19.19 14.47
C MET A 202 15.41 18.47 14.53
N GLN A 203 16.20 18.67 15.62
CA GLN A 203 17.49 18.00 15.78
C GLN A 203 17.27 16.51 16.17
N ALA A 204 16.32 16.25 17.04
CA ALA A 204 15.94 14.89 17.42
C ALA A 204 15.32 14.13 16.24
N ILE A 205 14.47 14.78 15.43
CA ILE A 205 13.93 14.21 14.18
C ILE A 205 15.06 13.83 13.22
N ALA A 206 16.02 14.73 12.97
CA ALA A 206 17.14 14.45 12.08
C ALA A 206 17.97 13.23 12.54
N LYS A 207 18.19 13.08 13.85
CA LYS A 207 18.83 11.90 14.44
C LYS A 207 17.99 10.62 14.28
N GLY A 208 16.66 10.72 14.36
CA GLY A 208 15.74 9.60 14.19
C GLY A 208 15.77 8.97 12.79
N PHE A 209 16.23 9.70 11.76
CA PHE A 209 16.45 9.15 10.43
C PHE A 209 17.74 8.30 10.30
N ILE A 210 18.59 8.27 11.33
CA ILE A 210 19.80 7.43 11.36
C ILE A 210 19.43 6.06 11.94
N PRO A 211 19.61 4.94 11.19
CA PRO A 211 19.29 3.61 11.68
C PRO A 211 20.09 3.26 12.94
N GLN A 212 19.42 2.71 13.93
CA GLN A 212 20.02 2.24 15.19
C GLN A 212 19.96 0.71 15.26
N SER A 213 21.00 0.09 15.85
CA SER A 213 21.06 -1.37 16.01
C SER A 213 19.95 -1.91 16.92
N GLU A 214 19.43 -1.09 17.82
CA GLU A 214 18.35 -1.42 18.74
C GLU A 214 17.07 -1.87 18.00
N ILE A 215 16.81 -1.34 16.80
CA ILE A 215 15.67 -1.74 15.95
C ILE A 215 15.65 -3.25 15.71
N VAL A 216 16.83 -3.89 15.62
CA VAL A 216 16.93 -5.33 15.34
C VAL A 216 17.13 -6.15 16.61
N THR A 217 17.71 -5.57 17.68
CA THR A 217 18.02 -6.28 18.90
C THR A 217 16.90 -6.23 19.96
N ASN A 218 16.00 -5.24 19.89
CA ASN A 218 14.82 -5.16 20.73
C ASN A 218 13.61 -5.82 19.99
N PRO A 219 13.07 -6.92 20.53
CA PRO A 219 11.99 -7.65 19.85
C PRO A 219 10.70 -6.84 19.65
N ALA A 220 10.32 -6.02 20.62
CA ALA A 220 9.13 -5.17 20.53
C ALA A 220 9.30 -4.09 19.44
N MET A 221 10.49 -3.45 19.41
CA MET A 221 10.82 -2.49 18.37
C MET A 221 10.87 -3.12 16.98
N LEU A 222 11.45 -4.33 16.86
CA LEU A 222 11.49 -5.09 15.61
C LEU A 222 10.09 -5.46 15.12
N TYR A 223 9.20 -5.88 16.01
CA TYR A 223 7.82 -6.21 15.66
C TYR A 223 7.10 -5.02 15.03
N ILE A 224 7.20 -3.84 15.65
CA ILE A 224 6.61 -2.61 15.12
C ILE A 224 7.33 -2.16 13.83
N ALA A 225 8.65 -2.30 13.75
CA ALA A 225 9.42 -1.99 12.55
C ALA A 225 8.99 -2.86 11.34
N LEU A 226 8.72 -4.15 11.56
CA LEU A 226 8.18 -5.04 10.53
C LEU A 226 6.72 -4.72 10.18
N GLY A 227 5.93 -4.28 11.16
CA GLY A 227 4.61 -3.70 10.93
C GLY A 227 4.68 -2.48 10.01
N ILE A 228 5.57 -1.53 10.30
CA ILE A 228 5.82 -0.34 9.45
C ILE A 228 6.28 -0.76 8.04
N LEU A 229 7.17 -1.74 7.91
CA LEU A 229 7.62 -2.24 6.63
C LEU A 229 6.46 -2.85 5.83
N GLY A 230 5.66 -3.71 6.45
CA GLY A 230 4.50 -4.36 5.83
C GLY A 230 3.42 -3.37 5.42
N ALA A 231 3.12 -2.41 6.29
CA ALA A 231 2.20 -1.32 6.03
C ALA A 231 2.69 -0.40 4.89
N THR A 232 4.00 -0.13 4.82
CA THR A 232 4.58 0.76 3.81
C THR A 232 4.78 0.03 2.47
N VAL A 233 5.35 -1.20 2.45
CA VAL A 233 5.64 -1.91 1.19
C VAL A 233 4.56 -2.96 0.94
N MET A 234 3.32 -2.53 0.79
CA MET A 234 2.17 -3.41 0.65
C MET A 234 2.28 -4.34 -0.57
N PRO A 235 2.22 -5.66 -0.37
CA PRO A 235 2.35 -6.61 -1.47
C PRO A 235 1.25 -6.49 -2.51
N HIS A 236 0.00 -6.24 -2.11
CA HIS A 236 -1.12 -6.09 -3.02
C HIS A 236 -1.00 -4.85 -3.92
N ASN A 237 -0.30 -3.80 -3.46
CA ASN A 237 -0.01 -2.62 -4.28
C ASN A 237 1.00 -2.90 -5.41
N LEU A 238 1.84 -3.94 -5.31
CA LEU A 238 2.69 -4.37 -6.43
C LEU A 238 1.85 -4.99 -7.57
N TYR A 239 0.84 -5.80 -7.20
CA TYR A 239 -0.14 -6.30 -8.18
C TYR A 239 -0.93 -5.15 -8.79
N LEU A 240 -1.43 -4.24 -7.95
CA LEU A 240 -2.20 -3.08 -8.36
C LEU A 240 -1.43 -2.22 -9.37
N HIS A 241 -0.21 -1.77 -9.03
CA HIS A 241 0.56 -0.87 -9.90
C HIS A 241 0.88 -1.49 -11.27
N SER A 242 1.29 -2.76 -11.28
CA SER A 242 1.59 -3.47 -12.52
C SER A 242 0.38 -3.57 -13.47
N SER A 243 -0.84 -3.52 -12.93
CA SER A 243 -2.08 -3.51 -13.71
C SER A 243 -2.52 -2.09 -14.08
N ILE A 244 -2.68 -1.18 -13.11
CA ILE A 244 -3.28 0.15 -13.36
C ILE A 244 -2.42 1.05 -14.25
N VAL A 245 -1.12 0.85 -14.32
CA VAL A 245 -0.26 1.57 -15.28
C VAL A 245 -0.66 1.29 -16.74
N GLN A 246 -1.32 0.16 -16.99
CA GLN A 246 -1.82 -0.23 -18.30
C GLN A 246 -3.13 0.47 -18.69
N THR A 247 -3.73 1.25 -17.80
CA THR A 247 -4.87 2.13 -18.13
C THR A 247 -4.46 3.24 -19.09
N ARG A 248 -3.17 3.57 -19.14
CA ARG A 248 -2.60 4.66 -19.97
C ARG A 248 -2.40 4.22 -21.42
N GLN A 249 -2.84 5.08 -22.36
CA GLN A 249 -2.63 4.90 -23.78
C GLN A 249 -1.24 5.40 -24.19
N TYR A 250 -0.21 4.60 -24.00
CA TYR A 250 1.14 4.89 -24.48
C TYR A 250 1.49 4.05 -25.73
N ALA A 251 2.40 4.56 -26.56
CA ALA A 251 2.86 3.83 -27.74
C ALA A 251 3.60 2.54 -27.33
N ARG A 252 3.27 1.42 -27.95
CA ARG A 252 3.89 0.11 -27.66
C ARG A 252 5.28 -0.05 -28.31
N THR A 253 5.82 1.01 -28.94
CA THR A 253 7.19 1.07 -29.45
C THR A 253 8.21 1.11 -28.30
N LYS A 254 9.48 0.91 -28.60
CA LYS A 254 10.58 1.00 -27.63
C LYS A 254 10.62 2.36 -26.95
N GLU A 255 10.54 3.43 -27.73
CA GLU A 255 10.56 4.82 -27.27
C GLU A 255 9.34 5.12 -26.39
N GLY A 256 8.14 4.69 -26.82
CA GLY A 256 6.91 4.88 -26.06
C GLY A 256 6.92 4.15 -24.71
N LYS A 257 7.43 2.92 -24.66
CA LYS A 257 7.62 2.20 -23.39
C LYS A 257 8.65 2.87 -22.50
N LYS A 258 9.77 3.37 -23.05
CA LYS A 258 10.78 4.11 -22.28
C LYS A 258 10.22 5.40 -21.68
N GLU A 259 9.42 6.14 -22.45
CA GLU A 259 8.73 7.35 -21.99
C GLU A 259 7.72 7.00 -20.86
N ALA A 260 6.92 5.94 -21.04
CA ALA A 260 5.94 5.49 -20.06
C ALA A 260 6.60 5.04 -18.72
N ILE A 261 7.71 4.28 -18.81
CA ILE A 261 8.48 3.88 -17.61
C ILE A 261 8.99 5.11 -16.87
N ARG A 262 9.54 6.11 -17.59
CA ARG A 262 10.02 7.34 -16.97
C ARG A 262 8.91 8.13 -16.29
N PHE A 263 7.74 8.28 -16.93
CA PHE A 263 6.61 8.99 -16.34
C PHE A 263 6.05 8.25 -15.13
N SER A 264 5.93 6.92 -15.21
CA SER A 264 5.49 6.11 -14.08
C SER A 264 6.45 6.20 -12.89
N PHE A 265 7.75 6.21 -13.13
CA PHE A 265 8.76 6.38 -12.09
C PHE A 265 8.63 7.74 -11.39
N ILE A 266 8.45 8.84 -12.17
CA ILE A 266 8.26 10.19 -11.61
C ILE A 266 6.96 10.25 -10.81
N ASP A 267 5.85 9.76 -11.36
CA ASP A 267 4.53 9.73 -10.71
C ASP A 267 4.58 8.98 -9.37
N SER A 268 5.09 7.75 -9.39
CA SER A 268 5.14 6.93 -8.18
C SER A 268 6.13 7.48 -7.15
N THR A 269 7.31 7.95 -7.55
CA THR A 269 8.28 8.54 -6.62
C THR A 269 7.73 9.79 -5.95
N PHE A 270 7.12 10.69 -6.71
CA PHE A 270 6.51 11.90 -6.16
C PHE A 270 5.38 11.56 -5.17
N SER A 271 4.48 10.67 -5.56
CA SER A 271 3.34 10.27 -4.72
C SER A 271 3.78 9.53 -3.44
N LEU A 272 4.76 8.63 -3.54
CA LEU A 272 5.33 7.93 -2.39
C LEU A 272 6.13 8.85 -1.46
N THR A 273 6.74 9.93 -2.00
CA THR A 273 7.38 10.96 -1.15
C THR A 273 6.33 11.70 -0.32
N ILE A 274 5.15 11.98 -0.87
CA ILE A 274 4.04 12.56 -0.09
C ILE A 274 3.60 11.59 1.01
N ALA A 275 3.45 10.31 0.70
CA ALA A 275 3.11 9.29 1.70
C ALA A 275 4.17 9.17 2.80
N LEU A 276 5.47 9.26 2.44
CA LEU A 276 6.56 9.32 3.41
C LEU A 276 6.40 10.49 4.38
N LEU A 277 6.10 11.70 3.87
CA LEU A 277 5.92 12.88 4.70
C LEU A 277 4.75 12.71 5.67
N ILE A 278 3.63 12.14 5.21
CA ILE A 278 2.46 11.88 6.05
C ILE A 278 2.83 10.87 7.15
N ASN A 279 3.42 9.72 6.82
CA ASN A 279 3.76 8.69 7.80
C ASN A 279 4.81 9.17 8.82
N ALA A 280 5.82 9.92 8.34
CA ALA A 280 6.78 10.56 9.24
C ALA A 280 6.09 11.55 10.18
N SER A 281 5.14 12.35 9.69
CA SER A 281 4.37 13.28 10.54
C SER A 281 3.57 12.55 11.60
N ILE A 282 2.91 11.44 11.27
CA ILE A 282 2.16 10.62 12.24
C ILE A 282 3.09 10.13 13.36
N LEU A 283 4.25 9.57 13.01
CA LEU A 283 5.21 9.08 14.00
C LEU A 283 5.78 10.23 14.84
N ILE A 284 6.12 11.37 14.22
CA ILE A 284 6.66 12.54 14.93
C ILE A 284 5.64 13.09 15.93
N LEU A 285 4.36 13.19 15.56
CA LEU A 285 3.29 13.61 16.47
C LEU A 285 3.11 12.63 17.62
N ALA A 286 3.17 11.33 17.34
CA ALA A 286 3.10 10.30 18.38
C ALA A 286 4.32 10.32 19.32
N ALA A 287 5.51 10.66 18.81
CA ALA A 287 6.71 10.83 19.63
C ALA A 287 6.61 12.00 20.62
N ALA A 288 5.72 12.98 20.43
CA ALA A 288 5.43 14.00 21.41
C ALA A 288 4.84 13.41 22.70
N PHE A 289 4.07 12.32 22.61
CA PHE A 289 3.55 11.61 23.80
C PHE A 289 4.68 10.92 24.57
N TYR A 290 5.64 10.32 23.87
CA TYR A 290 6.85 9.75 24.47
C TYR A 290 7.63 10.79 25.28
N THR A 291 7.86 11.98 24.73
CA THR A 291 8.63 13.06 25.39
C THR A 291 7.90 13.66 26.59
N THR A 292 6.56 13.59 26.65
CA THR A 292 5.76 14.05 27.80
C THR A 292 5.56 13.00 28.88
N GLY A 293 6.19 11.82 28.75
CA GLY A 293 6.08 10.73 29.72
C GLY A 293 4.79 9.93 29.63
N GLN A 294 4.01 10.10 28.56
CA GLN A 294 2.77 9.37 28.30
C GLN A 294 3.07 8.13 27.44
N HIS A 295 3.76 7.14 28.01
CA HIS A 295 4.21 5.95 27.29
C HIS A 295 3.10 4.92 26.98
N ASN A 296 1.89 5.11 27.47
CA ASN A 296 0.76 4.17 27.31
C ASN A 296 -0.25 4.65 26.28
N VAL A 297 0.19 5.17 25.14
CA VAL A 297 -0.71 5.45 24.01
C VAL A 297 -0.93 4.14 23.26
N ALA A 298 -1.96 3.41 23.68
CA ALA A 298 -2.23 2.06 23.17
C ALA A 298 -2.74 2.06 21.73
N GLY A 299 -3.20 3.21 21.21
CA GLY A 299 -3.72 3.23 19.85
C GLY A 299 -4.22 4.59 19.35
N ILE A 300 -4.92 4.52 18.21
CA ILE A 300 -5.42 5.70 17.48
C ILE A 300 -6.39 6.54 18.33
N GLU A 301 -7.27 5.89 19.14
CA GLU A 301 -8.24 6.60 19.99
C GLU A 301 -7.56 7.38 21.11
N ASP A 302 -6.51 6.81 21.70
CA ASP A 302 -5.77 7.48 22.76
C ASP A 302 -4.95 8.65 22.19
N ALA A 303 -4.34 8.49 21.02
CA ALA A 303 -3.69 9.58 20.31
C ALA A 303 -4.66 10.73 20.05
N TYR A 304 -5.89 10.45 19.60
CA TYR A 304 -6.94 11.46 19.41
C TYR A 304 -7.25 12.25 20.68
N LYS A 305 -7.43 11.56 21.82
CA LYS A 305 -7.76 12.19 23.10
C LYS A 305 -6.62 13.08 23.62
N LEU A 306 -5.38 12.69 23.35
CA LEU A 306 -4.18 13.37 23.82
C LEU A 306 -3.74 14.53 22.93
N LEU A 307 -4.18 14.59 21.66
CA LEU A 307 -3.76 15.63 20.71
C LEU A 307 -4.14 17.04 21.16
N ASN A 308 -5.39 17.27 21.58
CA ASN A 308 -5.83 18.59 22.01
C ASN A 308 -5.03 19.14 23.20
N PRO A 309 -4.85 18.40 24.32
CA PRO A 309 -4.04 18.89 25.43
C PRO A 309 -2.55 18.99 25.07
N THR A 310 -2.03 18.09 24.24
CA THR A 310 -0.61 18.09 23.87
C THR A 310 -0.25 19.24 22.93
N LEU A 311 -1.11 19.55 21.96
CA LEU A 311 -0.88 20.61 20.96
C LEU A 311 -1.47 21.97 21.39
N GLY A 312 -2.20 22.04 22.51
CA GLY A 312 -2.85 23.27 22.99
C GLY A 312 -3.93 23.79 22.02
N SER A 313 -4.50 22.94 21.20
CA SER A 313 -5.50 23.31 20.18
C SER A 313 -6.78 22.51 20.32
N SER A 314 -7.91 23.19 20.36
CA SER A 314 -9.24 22.56 20.47
C SER A 314 -9.70 21.82 19.19
N ILE A 315 -9.04 22.05 18.07
CA ILE A 315 -9.41 21.46 16.77
C ILE A 315 -8.47 20.35 16.30
N ALA A 316 -7.32 20.14 16.96
CA ALA A 316 -6.33 19.15 16.53
C ALA A 316 -6.92 17.74 16.43
N SER A 317 -7.64 17.28 17.44
CA SER A 317 -8.29 15.96 17.41
C SER A 317 -9.31 15.83 16.28
N THR A 318 -10.09 16.88 15.99
CA THR A 318 -11.05 16.84 14.88
C THR A 318 -10.34 16.72 13.52
N VAL A 319 -9.25 17.48 13.33
CA VAL A 319 -8.44 17.43 12.11
C VAL A 319 -7.84 16.03 11.92
N PHE A 320 -7.33 15.42 12.97
CA PHE A 320 -6.83 14.05 12.99
C PHE A 320 -7.92 13.04 12.59
N ALA A 321 -9.12 13.11 13.17
CA ALA A 321 -10.20 12.18 12.87
C ALA A 321 -10.73 12.32 11.43
N VAL A 322 -10.77 13.56 10.90
CA VAL A 322 -11.10 13.80 9.48
C VAL A 322 -10.06 13.18 8.56
N ALA A 323 -8.77 13.33 8.89
CA ALA A 323 -7.69 12.72 8.12
C ALA A 323 -7.75 11.18 8.17
N LEU A 324 -8.08 10.60 9.33
CA LEU A 324 -8.26 9.15 9.48
C LEU A 324 -9.43 8.62 8.63
N LEU A 325 -10.57 9.32 8.64
CA LEU A 325 -11.71 8.94 7.79
C LEU A 325 -11.36 9.01 6.31
N ALA A 326 -10.68 10.08 5.89
CA ALA A 326 -10.19 10.22 4.53
C ALA A 326 -9.22 9.10 4.14
N SER A 327 -8.33 8.71 5.04
CA SER A 327 -7.39 7.60 4.88
C SER A 327 -8.11 6.26 4.66
N GLY A 328 -9.05 5.90 5.54
CA GLY A 328 -9.81 4.65 5.44
C GLY A 328 -10.63 4.57 4.15
N GLN A 329 -11.33 5.65 3.77
CA GLN A 329 -12.11 5.70 2.54
C GLN A 329 -11.23 5.61 1.29
N ASN A 330 -10.06 6.22 1.32
CA ASN A 330 -9.13 6.25 0.22
C ASN A 330 -8.51 4.86 -0.02
N SER A 331 -8.06 4.20 1.04
CA SER A 331 -7.49 2.86 1.00
C SER A 331 -8.49 1.81 0.50
N THR A 332 -9.76 1.93 0.89
CA THR A 332 -10.87 1.08 0.42
C THR A 332 -10.98 1.01 -1.12
N LEU A 333 -10.75 2.13 -1.81
CA LEU A 333 -10.75 2.16 -3.28
C LEU A 333 -9.62 1.29 -3.86
N THR A 334 -8.43 1.41 -3.31
CA THR A 334 -7.23 0.71 -3.82
C THR A 334 -7.26 -0.78 -3.46
N GLY A 335 -7.67 -1.15 -2.26
CA GLY A 335 -7.87 -2.54 -1.83
C GLY A 335 -8.88 -3.29 -2.72
N THR A 336 -9.98 -2.63 -3.08
CA THR A 336 -10.97 -3.20 -4.01
C THR A 336 -10.37 -3.51 -5.38
N LEU A 337 -9.62 -2.57 -5.96
CA LEU A 337 -8.98 -2.75 -7.27
C LEU A 337 -7.90 -3.84 -7.22
N ALA A 338 -7.06 -3.83 -6.18
CA ALA A 338 -6.01 -4.83 -5.99
C ALA A 338 -6.58 -6.24 -5.91
N GLY A 339 -7.63 -6.40 -5.15
CA GLY A 339 -8.31 -7.68 -5.02
C GLY A 339 -8.91 -8.17 -6.32
N GLN A 340 -9.51 -7.30 -7.14
CA GLN A 340 -10.01 -7.68 -8.46
C GLN A 340 -8.87 -8.16 -9.37
N ILE A 341 -7.74 -7.45 -9.38
CA ILE A 341 -6.55 -7.80 -10.16
C ILE A 341 -5.99 -9.15 -9.75
N VAL A 342 -5.85 -9.40 -8.46
CA VAL A 342 -5.30 -10.65 -7.92
C VAL A 342 -6.17 -11.84 -8.32
N MET A 343 -7.49 -11.74 -8.18
CA MET A 343 -8.40 -12.81 -8.55
C MET A 343 -8.43 -13.04 -10.08
N GLU A 344 -8.54 -11.98 -10.87
CA GLU A 344 -8.55 -12.09 -12.34
C GLU A 344 -7.20 -12.59 -12.88
N GLY A 345 -6.09 -12.11 -12.28
CA GLY A 345 -4.74 -12.45 -12.74
C GLY A 345 -4.32 -13.89 -12.44
N PHE A 346 -4.57 -14.39 -11.22
CA PHE A 346 -4.19 -15.75 -10.84
C PHE A 346 -5.17 -16.80 -11.32
N LEU A 347 -6.48 -16.58 -11.12
CA LEU A 347 -7.52 -17.58 -11.34
C LEU A 347 -8.27 -17.40 -12.66
N ASN A 348 -8.11 -16.26 -13.33
CA ASN A 348 -8.92 -15.85 -14.48
C ASN A 348 -10.44 -15.88 -14.22
N ILE A 349 -10.83 -15.68 -12.95
CA ILE A 349 -12.23 -15.59 -12.51
C ILE A 349 -12.64 -14.13 -12.50
N ARG A 350 -13.71 -13.79 -13.19
CA ARG A 350 -14.25 -12.44 -13.32
C ARG A 350 -15.58 -12.35 -12.60
N LEU A 351 -15.54 -12.06 -11.31
CA LEU A 351 -16.74 -11.76 -10.54
C LEU A 351 -17.16 -10.30 -10.79
N LYS A 352 -18.46 -10.04 -10.67
CA LYS A 352 -18.94 -8.66 -10.60
C LYS A 352 -18.28 -7.97 -9.40
N PRO A 353 -17.76 -6.74 -9.56
CA PRO A 353 -17.06 -6.02 -8.47
C PRO A 353 -17.84 -6.00 -7.15
N VAL A 354 -19.17 -5.86 -7.21
CA VAL A 354 -20.09 -5.92 -6.06
C VAL A 354 -19.92 -7.22 -5.26
N VAL A 355 -20.01 -8.37 -5.96
CA VAL A 355 -19.97 -9.70 -5.31
C VAL A 355 -18.62 -9.92 -4.64
N ARG A 356 -17.55 -9.57 -5.34
CA ARG A 356 -16.23 -9.68 -4.79
C ARG A 356 -16.05 -8.82 -3.55
N ARG A 357 -16.44 -7.54 -3.63
CA ARG A 357 -16.32 -6.60 -2.51
C ARG A 357 -17.12 -7.04 -1.29
N LEU A 358 -18.33 -7.56 -1.50
CA LEU A 358 -19.13 -8.14 -0.41
C LEU A 358 -18.41 -9.30 0.28
N LEU A 359 -17.79 -10.20 -0.48
CA LEU A 359 -17.07 -11.33 0.09
C LEU A 359 -15.87 -10.87 0.93
N THR A 360 -15.02 -9.99 0.41
CA THR A 360 -13.86 -9.48 1.16
C THR A 360 -14.29 -8.67 2.38
N ARG A 361 -15.35 -7.86 2.28
CA ARG A 361 -15.89 -7.11 3.43
C ARG A 361 -16.44 -8.01 4.52
N VAL A 362 -17.17 -9.05 4.20
CA VAL A 362 -17.64 -10.01 5.21
C VAL A 362 -16.45 -10.66 5.92
N LEU A 363 -15.43 -11.08 5.17
CA LEU A 363 -14.20 -11.65 5.73
C LEU A 363 -13.41 -10.69 6.62
N ALA A 364 -13.51 -9.39 6.39
CA ALA A 364 -12.89 -8.36 7.23
C ALA A 364 -13.76 -7.97 8.44
N ILE A 365 -15.07 -7.80 8.23
CA ILE A 365 -16.01 -7.37 9.25
C ILE A 365 -16.16 -8.43 10.35
N VAL A 366 -16.23 -9.71 9.99
CA VAL A 366 -16.44 -10.79 10.99
C VAL A 366 -15.31 -10.81 12.04
N PRO A 367 -14.02 -10.87 11.71
CA PRO A 367 -12.95 -10.78 12.72
C PRO A 367 -13.00 -9.47 13.50
N ALA A 368 -13.24 -8.34 12.82
CA ALA A 368 -13.29 -7.04 13.47
C ALA A 368 -14.41 -6.96 14.52
N VAL A 369 -15.62 -7.44 14.21
CA VAL A 369 -16.75 -7.50 15.15
C VAL A 369 -16.45 -8.43 16.32
N ILE A 370 -15.93 -9.64 16.05
CA ILE A 370 -15.62 -10.61 17.11
C ILE A 370 -14.58 -10.03 18.10
N ILE A 371 -13.48 -9.46 17.57
CA ILE A 371 -12.43 -8.91 18.42
C ILE A 371 -12.92 -7.66 19.16
N THR A 372 -13.67 -6.78 18.50
CA THR A 372 -14.29 -5.62 19.16
C THR A 372 -15.22 -6.03 20.32
N ALA A 373 -16.02 -7.08 20.10
CA ALA A 373 -16.96 -7.55 21.11
C ALA A 373 -16.27 -8.24 22.31
N LEU A 374 -15.16 -8.96 22.06
CA LEU A 374 -14.46 -9.73 23.10
C LEU A 374 -13.41 -8.90 23.87
N TYR A 375 -12.68 -8.02 23.18
CA TYR A 375 -11.50 -7.36 23.71
C TYR A 375 -11.59 -5.82 23.70
N GLY A 376 -12.66 -5.24 23.13
CA GLY A 376 -12.85 -3.79 23.07
C GLY A 376 -11.78 -3.07 22.24
N ALA A 377 -11.48 -1.81 22.61
CA ALA A 377 -10.55 -0.95 21.86
C ALA A 377 -9.11 -1.49 21.84
N ASN A 378 -8.63 -2.11 22.92
CA ASN A 378 -7.26 -2.65 22.98
C ASN A 378 -7.07 -3.78 21.97
N GLY A 379 -8.01 -4.71 21.86
CA GLY A 379 -7.94 -5.79 20.86
C GLY A 379 -7.98 -5.27 19.42
N ILE A 380 -8.65 -4.16 19.17
CA ILE A 380 -8.69 -3.51 17.86
C ILE A 380 -7.31 -3.00 17.45
N ASN A 381 -6.58 -2.33 18.35
CA ASN A 381 -5.25 -1.80 18.05
C ASN A 381 -4.23 -2.91 17.80
N GLU A 382 -4.29 -3.98 18.59
CA GLU A 382 -3.46 -5.18 18.36
C GLU A 382 -3.77 -5.82 17.00
N LEU A 383 -5.06 -5.92 16.64
CA LEU A 383 -5.48 -6.47 15.34
C LEU A 383 -5.00 -5.59 14.18
N LEU A 384 -5.02 -4.27 14.32
CA LEU A 384 -4.47 -3.34 13.32
C LEU A 384 -2.99 -3.60 13.08
N ILE A 385 -2.17 -3.64 14.14
CA ILE A 385 -0.72 -3.88 14.01
C ILE A 385 -0.46 -5.29 13.46
N PHE A 386 -1.15 -6.30 13.99
CA PHE A 386 -1.01 -7.68 13.53
C PHE A 386 -1.36 -7.85 12.04
N SER A 387 -2.38 -7.14 11.55
CA SER A 387 -2.72 -7.15 10.13
C SER A 387 -1.57 -6.68 9.25
N GLN A 388 -0.79 -5.66 9.70
CA GLN A 388 0.38 -5.16 8.97
C GLN A 388 1.56 -6.14 8.99
N VAL A 389 1.72 -6.89 10.07
CA VAL A 389 2.70 -7.96 10.15
C VAL A 389 2.37 -9.09 9.15
N ILE A 390 1.09 -9.45 9.00
CA ILE A 390 0.64 -10.40 7.94
C ILE A 390 1.02 -9.88 6.55
N LEU A 391 0.84 -8.60 6.28
CA LEU A 391 1.24 -7.99 5.01
C LEU A 391 2.76 -8.12 4.79
N SER A 392 3.56 -7.85 5.82
CA SER A 392 5.01 -8.01 5.74
C SER A 392 5.42 -9.45 5.41
N MET A 393 4.80 -10.43 6.05
CA MET A 393 5.08 -11.85 5.79
C MET A 393 4.75 -12.26 4.35
N GLN A 394 3.66 -11.75 3.81
CA GLN A 394 3.25 -12.03 2.42
C GLN A 394 4.14 -11.32 1.39
N LEU A 395 4.77 -10.21 1.76
CA LEU A 395 5.55 -9.37 0.86
C LEU A 395 6.64 -10.16 0.10
N SER A 396 7.32 -11.09 0.73
CA SER A 396 8.34 -11.93 0.09
C SER A 396 7.79 -12.72 -1.11
N PHE A 397 6.54 -13.18 -1.02
CA PHE A 397 5.88 -13.95 -2.08
C PHE A 397 5.43 -13.10 -3.27
N ALA A 398 5.36 -11.79 -3.13
CA ALA A 398 5.13 -10.86 -4.23
C ALA A 398 6.45 -10.33 -4.81
N VAL A 399 7.43 -10.01 -3.95
CA VAL A 399 8.70 -9.38 -4.35
C VAL A 399 9.60 -10.36 -5.11
N ILE A 400 9.74 -11.61 -4.64
CA ILE A 400 10.59 -12.61 -5.30
C ILE A 400 10.15 -12.84 -6.77
N PRO A 401 8.87 -13.14 -7.08
CA PRO A 401 8.42 -13.22 -8.46
C PRO A 401 8.64 -11.94 -9.26
N LEU A 402 8.39 -10.77 -8.68
CA LEU A 402 8.59 -9.48 -9.33
C LEU A 402 10.05 -9.28 -9.76
N VAL A 403 11.01 -9.51 -8.87
CA VAL A 403 12.45 -9.39 -9.15
C VAL A 403 12.88 -10.43 -10.19
N MET A 404 12.39 -11.66 -10.06
CA MET A 404 12.66 -12.74 -11.01
C MET A 404 12.19 -12.38 -12.42
N PHE A 405 10.95 -11.89 -12.57
CA PHE A 405 10.39 -11.56 -13.89
C PHE A 405 11.06 -10.33 -14.51
N THR A 406 11.33 -9.29 -13.73
CA THR A 406 11.99 -8.07 -14.25
C THR A 406 13.48 -8.27 -14.55
N SER A 407 14.08 -9.34 -14.03
CA SER A 407 15.46 -9.76 -14.30
C SER A 407 15.58 -10.74 -15.46
N ASP A 408 14.47 -11.25 -15.98
CA ASP A 408 14.42 -12.24 -17.05
C ASP A 408 14.41 -11.55 -18.44
N LYS A 409 15.47 -11.81 -19.22
CA LYS A 409 15.61 -11.26 -20.58
C LYS A 409 14.54 -11.77 -21.55
N GLN A 410 14.01 -12.99 -21.35
CA GLN A 410 12.97 -13.54 -22.22
C GLN A 410 11.65 -12.77 -22.06
N LYS A 411 11.36 -12.29 -20.82
CA LYS A 411 10.15 -11.53 -20.50
C LYS A 411 10.29 -10.05 -20.81
N MET A 412 11.41 -9.46 -20.43
CA MET A 412 11.64 -8.00 -20.48
C MET A 412 12.34 -7.52 -21.74
N GLY A 413 12.96 -8.42 -22.51
CA GLY A 413 13.71 -8.07 -23.72
C GLY A 413 14.81 -7.05 -23.41
N GLU A 414 14.80 -5.92 -24.11
CA GLU A 414 15.77 -4.83 -23.92
C GLU A 414 15.60 -4.06 -22.60
N PHE A 415 14.43 -4.17 -21.96
CA PHE A 415 14.10 -3.51 -20.69
C PHE A 415 14.46 -4.35 -19.46
N VAL A 416 15.19 -5.46 -19.63
CA VAL A 416 15.68 -6.27 -18.52
C VAL A 416 16.47 -5.39 -17.53
N ASN A 417 16.37 -5.67 -16.23
CA ASN A 417 17.10 -4.93 -15.22
C ASN A 417 18.62 -5.01 -15.49
N PRO A 418 19.36 -3.89 -15.46
CA PRO A 418 20.81 -3.91 -15.50
C PRO A 418 21.36 -4.63 -14.26
N THR A 419 22.61 -5.08 -14.33
CA THR A 419 23.23 -5.93 -13.29
C THR A 419 23.17 -5.31 -11.89
N TRP A 420 23.47 -4.01 -11.77
CA TRP A 420 23.40 -3.32 -10.47
C TRP A 420 22.00 -3.34 -9.88
N LEU A 421 20.97 -3.11 -10.70
CA LEU A 421 19.58 -3.13 -10.25
C LEU A 421 19.12 -4.54 -9.89
N LYS A 422 19.59 -5.58 -10.59
CA LYS A 422 19.33 -6.97 -10.22
C LYS A 422 19.91 -7.27 -8.83
N ILE A 423 21.17 -6.89 -8.60
CA ILE A 423 21.84 -7.12 -7.32
C ILE A 423 21.07 -6.44 -6.18
N ILE A 424 20.75 -5.15 -6.32
CA ILE A 424 20.01 -4.40 -5.30
C ILE A 424 18.63 -5.02 -5.07
N SER A 425 17.89 -5.34 -6.15
CA SER A 425 16.53 -5.91 -6.01
C SER A 425 16.54 -7.28 -5.33
N TRP A 426 17.52 -8.15 -5.63
CA TRP A 426 17.68 -9.42 -4.94
C TRP A 426 18.12 -9.25 -3.49
N ALA A 427 19.03 -8.30 -3.22
CA ALA A 427 19.42 -7.98 -1.85
C ALA A 427 18.21 -7.53 -1.00
N VAL A 428 17.34 -6.69 -1.56
CA VAL A 428 16.09 -6.27 -0.94
C VAL A 428 15.14 -7.45 -0.71
N ALA A 429 14.95 -8.31 -1.72
CA ALA A 429 14.08 -9.48 -1.60
C ALA A 429 14.57 -10.45 -0.49
N ILE A 430 15.87 -10.70 -0.44
CA ILE A 430 16.50 -11.54 0.59
C ILE A 430 16.39 -10.88 1.97
N PHE A 431 16.66 -9.59 2.07
CA PHE A 431 16.54 -8.83 3.32
C PHE A 431 15.15 -8.94 3.93
N ILE A 432 14.10 -8.69 3.12
CA ILE A 432 12.70 -8.82 3.55
C ILE A 432 12.39 -10.26 3.98
N ALA A 433 12.84 -11.27 3.21
CA ALA A 433 12.60 -12.67 3.53
C ALA A 433 13.27 -13.09 4.85
N VAL A 434 14.53 -12.66 5.07
CA VAL A 434 15.28 -12.95 6.31
C VAL A 434 14.59 -12.32 7.53
N LEU A 435 14.16 -11.06 7.44
CA LEU A 435 13.46 -10.39 8.54
C LEU A 435 12.14 -11.10 8.89
N ASN A 436 11.38 -11.53 7.88
CA ASN A 436 10.12 -12.25 8.10
C ASN A 436 10.33 -13.65 8.71
N ILE A 437 11.37 -14.37 8.26
CA ILE A 437 11.75 -15.67 8.86
C ILE A 437 12.20 -15.49 10.32
N TYR A 438 12.98 -14.45 10.60
CA TYR A 438 13.42 -14.14 11.96
C TYR A 438 12.22 -13.84 12.87
N LEU A 439 11.28 -13.01 12.42
CA LEU A 439 10.06 -12.73 13.18
C LEU A 439 9.24 -14.01 13.45
N LEU A 440 9.04 -14.83 12.42
CA LEU A 440 8.29 -16.09 12.56
C LEU A 440 8.95 -17.02 13.58
N PHE A 441 10.28 -17.19 13.49
CA PHE A 441 11.04 -17.98 14.44
C PHE A 441 10.91 -17.45 15.87
N TYR A 442 11.07 -16.13 16.05
CA TYR A 442 10.94 -15.47 17.35
C TYR A 442 9.53 -15.67 17.94
N THR A 443 8.48 -15.46 17.15
CA THR A 443 7.09 -15.63 17.60
C THR A 443 6.80 -17.07 18.01
N LEU A 444 7.31 -18.06 17.26
CA LEU A 444 7.11 -19.48 17.58
C LEU A 444 7.90 -19.95 18.81
N THR A 445 9.02 -19.30 19.12
CA THR A 445 9.85 -19.67 20.28
C THR A 445 9.46 -18.92 21.57
N SER A 446 8.67 -17.86 21.48
CA SER A 446 8.15 -17.08 22.59
C SER A 446 6.76 -17.52 23.07
N LEU A 447 6.11 -18.44 22.34
CA LEU A 447 4.87 -19.15 22.73
C LEU A 447 5.20 -20.38 23.59
#